data_fca0eb1fe1c573bd329964051db6995b
#
_entry.id   fca0eb1fe1c573bd329964051db6995b
#
_cell.length_a   1.000
_cell.length_b   1.000
_cell.length_c   1.000
_cell.angle_alpha   90.00
_cell.angle_beta   90.00
_cell.angle_gamma   90.00
#
_symmetry.space_group_name_H-M   'P 1'
#
loop_
_entity.id
_entity.type
_entity.pdbx_description
1 polymer ?
#
loop_
_entity_poly.entity_id
_entity_poly.type
_entity_poly.pdbx_seq_one_letter_code
_entity_poly.pdbx_strand_id
1 'polypeptide(L)'
;MRGPALGAGGSLSALGXAPEEFKAWLALDRIVAREDGHIPRKFRELIALAVAHTTQCVYCIEVHAKGAKKAGATREEVAETALLAAALRAGGAAAHGTLALKFFDQAG
;
A
#
# COMPACT_ATOMS: atom_id res chain seq x y z
N MET A 1 18.19 2.58 2.05
CA MET A 1 18.32 3.90 1.50
C MET A 1 16.98 4.47 1.10
N ARG A 2 16.77 5.69 1.41
CA ARG A 2 15.51 6.32 1.13
C ARG A 2 15.39 6.70 -0.35
N GLY A 3 14.21 6.57 -0.90
CA GLY A 3 13.99 6.98 -2.27
C GLY A 3 14.17 8.47 -2.42
N PRO A 4 14.92 8.89 -3.44
CA PRO A 4 15.23 10.32 -3.58
C PRO A 4 14.00 11.18 -3.82
N ALA A 5 13.01 10.68 -4.52
CA ALA A 5 11.84 11.48 -4.84
C ALA A 5 11.02 11.84 -3.61
N LEU A 6 11.12 11.05 -2.57
CA LEU A 6 10.35 11.30 -1.36
C LEU A 6 11.16 12.01 -0.30
N GLY A 7 12.36 12.36 -0.63
CA GLY A 7 13.16 13.19 0.25
C GLY A 7 12.75 14.63 0.11
N ALA A 8 13.71 15.50 0.14
CA ALA A 8 13.49 16.93 0.25
C ALA A 8 12.42 17.48 -0.67
N GLY A 9 12.40 17.10 -1.94
CA GLY A 9 11.47 17.70 -2.87
C GLY A 9 10.18 16.96 -3.06
N GLY A 10 10.01 15.82 -2.37
CA GLY A 10 8.91 14.94 -2.67
C GLY A 10 7.79 14.93 -1.65
N SER A 11 7.52 16.06 -1.05
CA SER A 11 6.45 16.12 -0.08
C SER A 11 5.08 16.08 -0.75
N LEU A 12 4.17 15.30 -0.18
CA LEU A 12 2.79 15.28 -0.66
C LEU A 12 2.14 16.64 -0.55
N SER A 13 2.56 17.47 0.40
CA SER A 13 1.96 18.78 0.56
C SER A 13 2.17 19.67 -0.68
N ALA A 14 3.12 19.32 -1.53
CA ALA A 14 3.29 20.03 -2.80
C ALA A 14 2.05 19.92 -3.68
N LEU A 15 1.23 18.90 -3.46
CA LEU A 15 0.01 18.74 -4.24
C LEU A 15 -1.08 19.73 -3.82
N GLY A 16 -0.82 20.53 -2.79
CA GLY A 16 -1.70 21.64 -2.44
C GLY A 16 -1.96 22.61 -3.59
N UNK A 17 -1.38 22.45 -4.64
CA UNK A 17 -1.53 23.00 -5.52
C UNK A 17 -2.58 22.80 -6.00
N ALA A 18 -3.28 21.68 -6.02
CA ALA A 18 -4.64 21.38 -6.41
C ALA A 18 -5.48 21.23 -5.14
N PRO A 19 -5.93 22.32 -4.60
CA PRO A 19 -6.46 22.28 -3.23
C PRO A 19 -7.74 21.45 -3.09
N GLU A 20 -8.63 21.50 -4.05
CA GLU A 20 -9.88 20.74 -3.92
C GLU A 20 -9.60 19.24 -4.00
N GLU A 21 -8.78 18.85 -4.94
CA GLU A 21 -8.45 17.42 -5.10
C GLU A 21 -7.63 16.94 -3.93
N PHE A 22 -6.67 17.73 -3.49
CA PHE A 22 -5.83 17.34 -2.37
C PHE A 22 -6.66 17.14 -1.10
N LYS A 23 -7.58 18.05 -0.85
CA LYS A 23 -8.46 17.97 0.32
C LYS A 23 -9.29 16.67 0.25
N ALA A 24 -9.85 16.36 -0.91
CA ALA A 24 -10.66 15.17 -1.06
C ALA A 24 -9.82 13.92 -0.84
N TRP A 25 -8.60 13.91 -1.39
CA TRP A 25 -7.72 12.77 -1.22
C TRP A 25 -7.31 12.59 0.24
N LEU A 26 -6.99 13.68 0.93
CA LEU A 26 -6.63 13.59 2.33
C LEU A 26 -7.75 12.99 3.17
N ALA A 27 -8.99 13.39 2.87
CA ALA A 27 -10.13 12.84 3.59
C ALA A 27 -10.24 11.33 3.39
N LEU A 28 -10.04 10.88 2.16
CA LEU A 28 -10.05 9.45 1.89
C LEU A 28 -8.89 8.74 2.59
N ASP A 29 -7.72 9.33 2.52
CA ASP A 29 -6.53 8.69 3.07
C ASP A 29 -6.63 8.50 4.58
N ARG A 30 -7.37 9.38 5.25
CA ARG A 30 -7.50 9.30 6.69
C ARG A 30 -8.21 8.05 7.19
N ILE A 31 -8.93 7.36 6.30
CA ILE A 31 -9.61 6.13 6.77
C ILE A 31 -8.62 5.09 7.27
N VAL A 32 -7.38 5.12 6.79
CA VAL A 32 -6.39 4.16 7.26
C VAL A 32 -6.14 4.33 8.76
N ALA A 33 -6.11 5.57 9.22
CA ALA A 33 -5.77 5.84 10.62
C ALA A 33 -6.97 5.84 11.55
N ARG A 34 -8.11 5.43 11.06
CA ARG A 34 -9.32 5.43 11.85
C ARG A 34 -9.17 4.51 13.07
N GLU A 35 -9.57 5.01 14.25
CA GLU A 35 -9.42 4.28 15.49
C GLU A 35 -10.67 3.51 15.90
N ASP A 36 -11.83 3.90 15.38
CA ASP A 36 -13.09 3.32 15.83
C ASP A 36 -13.76 2.44 14.79
N GLY A 37 -13.00 1.99 13.81
CA GLY A 37 -13.54 1.07 12.83
C GLY A 37 -13.58 -0.36 13.37
N HIS A 38 -14.19 -1.25 12.61
CA HIS A 38 -14.26 -2.65 12.99
C HIS A 38 -12.89 -3.34 12.90
N ILE A 39 -12.01 -2.85 12.04
CA ILE A 39 -10.68 -3.41 11.93
C ILE A 39 -9.77 -2.59 12.84
N PRO A 40 -9.12 -3.21 13.82
CA PRO A 40 -8.25 -2.46 14.74
C PRO A 40 -7.10 -1.76 14.01
N ARG A 41 -6.64 -0.67 14.61
CA ARG A 41 -5.66 0.19 13.98
C ARG A 41 -4.40 -0.57 13.55
N LYS A 42 -3.92 -1.50 14.36
CA LYS A 42 -2.72 -2.25 13.99
C LYS A 42 -2.91 -2.96 12.65
N PHE A 43 -4.06 -3.58 12.47
CA PHE A 43 -4.31 -4.31 11.24
C PHE A 43 -4.56 -3.38 10.07
N ARG A 44 -5.15 -2.21 10.31
CA ARG A 44 -5.28 -1.21 9.24
C ARG A 44 -3.90 -0.82 8.71
N GLU A 45 -2.95 -0.62 9.62
CA GLU A 45 -1.60 -0.26 9.17
C GLU A 45 -0.92 -1.40 8.42
N LEU A 46 -1.11 -2.64 8.88
CA LEU A 46 -0.51 -3.78 8.18
C LEU A 46 -1.15 -3.98 6.81
N ILE A 47 -2.46 -3.78 6.71
CA ILE A 47 -3.12 -3.85 5.41
C ILE A 47 -2.59 -2.77 4.48
N ALA A 48 -2.41 -1.55 5.00
CA ALA A 48 -1.85 -0.47 4.19
C ALA A 48 -0.45 -0.83 3.70
N LEU A 49 0.36 -1.44 4.58
CA LEU A 49 1.69 -1.88 4.17
C LEU A 49 1.62 -2.93 3.07
N ALA A 50 0.71 -3.89 3.21
CA ALA A 50 0.58 -4.94 2.19
C ALA A 50 0.26 -4.33 0.83
N VAL A 51 -0.69 -3.40 0.81
CA VAL A 51 -1.05 -2.75 -0.45
C VAL A 51 0.12 -1.93 -0.98
N ALA A 52 0.81 -1.22 -0.09
CA ALA A 52 1.94 -0.39 -0.49
C ALA A 52 3.06 -1.22 -1.13
N HIS A 53 3.26 -2.44 -0.65
CA HIS A 53 4.25 -3.31 -1.27
C HIS A 53 3.85 -3.65 -2.71
N THR A 54 2.58 -3.87 -2.96
CA THR A 54 2.14 -4.24 -4.30
C THR A 54 2.13 -3.05 -5.25
N THR A 55 1.84 -1.85 -4.75
CA THR A 55 1.86 -0.65 -5.58
C THR A 55 3.25 -0.01 -5.63
N GLN A 56 4.17 -0.52 -4.83
CA GLN A 56 5.56 -0.04 -4.80
C GLN A 56 5.63 1.43 -4.42
N CYS A 57 4.86 1.80 -3.42
CA CYS A 57 4.79 3.19 -2.97
C CYS A 57 5.75 3.39 -1.81
N VAL A 58 6.92 3.95 -2.10
CA VAL A 58 7.94 4.15 -1.06
C VAL A 58 7.41 5.03 0.06
N TYR A 59 6.71 6.10 -0.30
CA TYR A 59 6.14 6.98 0.70
C TYR A 59 5.19 6.24 1.63
N CYS A 60 4.30 5.42 1.06
CA CYS A 60 3.34 4.68 1.84
C CYS A 60 4.02 3.67 2.75
N ILE A 61 5.07 3.03 2.25
CA ILE A 61 5.79 2.06 3.07
C ILE A 61 6.38 2.74 4.29
N GLU A 62 7.00 3.90 4.09
CA GLU A 62 7.59 4.61 5.22
C GLU A 62 6.54 5.02 6.23
N VAL A 63 5.47 5.66 5.76
CA VAL A 63 4.43 6.17 6.66
C VAL A 63 3.78 5.03 7.43
N HIS A 64 3.45 3.95 6.75
CA HIS A 64 2.67 2.91 7.41
C HIS A 64 3.53 1.92 8.18
N ALA A 65 4.82 1.79 7.85
CA ALA A 65 5.72 1.05 8.73
C ALA A 65 5.82 1.73 10.10
N LYS A 66 5.97 3.05 10.07
CA LYS A 66 6.01 3.79 11.31
C LYS A 66 4.68 3.73 12.05
N GLY A 67 3.59 3.83 11.31
CA GLY A 67 2.26 3.71 11.91
C GLY A 67 2.02 2.34 12.50
N ALA A 68 2.49 1.31 11.85
CA ALA A 68 2.33 -0.05 12.36
C ALA A 68 3.09 -0.22 13.68
N LYS A 69 4.31 0.28 13.73
CA LYS A 69 5.07 0.19 14.98
C LYS A 69 4.36 0.92 16.10
N LYS A 70 3.88 2.11 15.82
CA LYS A 70 3.17 2.91 16.80
C LYS A 70 1.90 2.22 17.29
N ALA A 71 1.25 1.46 16.41
CA ALA A 71 0.03 0.74 16.75
C ALA A 71 0.30 -0.63 17.37
N GLY A 72 1.55 -0.97 17.61
CA GLY A 72 1.90 -2.18 18.34
C GLY A 72 2.27 -3.38 17.50
N ALA A 73 2.45 -3.20 16.20
CA ALA A 73 2.86 -4.32 15.37
C ALA A 73 4.30 -4.73 15.70
N THR A 74 4.57 -6.02 15.59
CA THR A 74 5.90 -6.53 15.81
C THR A 74 6.66 -6.56 14.49
N ARG A 75 7.96 -6.65 14.61
CA ARG A 75 8.82 -6.78 13.44
C ARG A 75 8.45 -8.03 12.64
N GLU A 76 8.12 -9.10 13.35
CA GLU A 76 7.70 -10.33 12.69
C GLU A 76 6.41 -10.15 11.91
N GLU A 77 5.46 -9.42 12.47
CA GLU A 77 4.21 -9.16 11.77
C GLU A 77 4.44 -8.35 10.49
N VAL A 78 5.35 -7.39 10.57
CA VAL A 78 5.66 -6.60 9.38
C VAL A 78 6.32 -7.47 8.31
N ALA A 79 7.24 -8.34 8.70
CA ALA A 79 7.89 -9.22 7.75
C ALA A 79 6.89 -10.17 7.11
N GLU A 80 5.99 -10.73 7.92
CA GLU A 80 4.98 -11.63 7.37
C GLU A 80 4.05 -10.90 6.42
N THR A 81 3.71 -9.65 6.75
CA THR A 81 2.87 -8.85 5.86
C THR A 81 3.50 -8.69 4.48
N ALA A 82 4.81 -8.42 4.45
CA ALA A 82 5.49 -8.26 3.17
C ALA A 82 5.45 -9.55 2.36
N LEU A 83 5.66 -10.69 3.02
CA LEU A 83 5.68 -11.95 2.30
C LEU A 83 4.29 -12.42 1.89
N LEU A 84 3.27 -12.10 2.70
CA LEU A 84 1.90 -12.36 2.29
C LEU A 84 1.55 -11.55 1.04
N ALA A 85 1.96 -10.29 1.01
CA ALA A 85 1.73 -9.46 -0.17
C ALA A 85 2.43 -10.05 -1.40
N ALA A 86 3.65 -10.52 -1.22
CA ALA A 86 4.38 -11.14 -2.32
C ALA A 86 3.66 -12.38 -2.83
N ALA A 87 3.16 -13.20 -1.93
CA ALA A 87 2.47 -14.42 -2.32
C ALA A 87 1.20 -14.11 -3.11
N LEU A 88 0.45 -13.11 -2.65
CA LEU A 88 -0.79 -12.74 -3.35
C LEU A 88 -0.48 -12.11 -4.69
N ARG A 89 0.62 -11.38 -4.79
CA ARG A 89 1.04 -10.80 -6.05
C ARG A 89 1.38 -11.90 -7.05
N ALA A 90 2.11 -12.91 -6.58
CA ALA A 90 2.45 -14.06 -7.42
C ALA A 90 1.19 -14.81 -7.83
N GLY A 91 0.27 -15.00 -6.89
CA GLY A 91 -0.98 -15.67 -7.20
C GLY A 91 -1.79 -14.93 -8.24
N GLY A 92 -1.81 -13.60 -8.14
CA GLY A 92 -2.52 -12.80 -9.13
C GLY A 92 -1.92 -12.94 -10.51
N ALA A 93 -0.59 -12.95 -10.58
CA ALA A 93 0.07 -13.12 -11.87
C ALA A 93 -0.23 -14.51 -12.46
N ALA A 94 -0.18 -15.53 -11.62
CA ALA A 94 -0.46 -16.89 -12.09
C ALA A 94 -1.90 -17.03 -12.57
N ALA A 95 -2.84 -16.46 -11.82
CA ALA A 95 -4.24 -16.54 -12.21
C ALA A 95 -4.47 -15.84 -13.54
N HIS A 96 -3.86 -14.66 -13.74
CA HIS A 96 -3.97 -13.96 -15.00
C HIS A 96 -3.36 -14.75 -16.14
N GLY A 97 -2.40 -15.63 -15.85
CA GLY A 97 -1.79 -16.47 -16.88
C GLY A 97 -2.80 -17.34 -17.60
N THR A 98 -3.89 -17.68 -16.94
CA THR A 98 -4.93 -18.45 -17.61
C THR A 98 -5.56 -17.66 -18.74
N LEU A 99 -5.63 -16.34 -18.61
CA LEU A 99 -6.15 -15.50 -19.68
C LEU A 99 -5.22 -15.51 -20.87
N ALA A 100 -3.92 -15.53 -20.65
CA ALA A 100 -2.97 -15.61 -21.76
C ALA A 100 -3.20 -16.87 -22.59
N LEU A 101 -3.40 -18.00 -21.91
CA LEU A 101 -3.66 -19.24 -22.62
C LEU A 101 -4.99 -19.19 -23.37
N LYS A 102 -6.00 -18.63 -22.71
CA LYS A 102 -7.31 -18.51 -23.36
C LYS A 102 -7.21 -17.70 -24.66
N PHE A 103 -6.57 -16.56 -24.60
CA PHE A 103 -6.48 -15.72 -25.78
C PHE A 103 -5.57 -16.32 -26.84
N PHE A 104 -4.52 -17.01 -26.42
CA PHE A 104 -3.66 -17.74 -27.35
C PHE A 104 -4.49 -18.78 -28.13
N ASP A 105 -5.31 -19.53 -27.41
CA ASP A 105 -6.11 -20.59 -28.02
C ASP A 105 -7.16 -20.04 -28.96
N GLN A 106 -7.66 -18.84 -28.68
CA GLN A 106 -8.67 -18.22 -29.53
C GLN A 106 -8.09 -17.59 -30.80
N ALA A 107 -6.79 -17.39 -30.87
CA ALA A 107 -6.18 -16.72 -32.02
C ALA A 107 -6.23 -17.61 -33.25
N GLY A 108 -6.43 -17.00 -34.40
CA GLY A 108 -6.57 -17.73 -35.65
C GLY A 108 -5.27 -18.39 -36.21
#